data_b83e8252aef63ffa448120004367b0c0
#
_entry.id   b83e8252aef63ffa448120004367b0c0
#
_cell.length_a   1.000
_cell.length_b   1.000
_cell.length_c   1.000
_cell.angle_alpha   90.00
_cell.angle_beta   90.00
_cell.angle_gamma   90.00
#
_symmetry.space_group_name_H-M   'P 1'
#
loop_
_entity.id
_entity.type
_entity.pdbx_description
1 polymer ?
#
loop_
_entity_poly.entity_id
_entity_poly.type
_entity_poly.pdbx_seq_one_letter_code
_entity_poly.pdbx_strand_id
1 'polypeptide(L)'
;SPKLVIMDEPTAALSVKAGQPLLEQIRRLPETGCSVMIVSHRLSDLLDTCDRIYVLRRGNITHEFISGNVSEAELLHAIAGVSQESQ
;
A
#
# COMPACT_ATOMS: atom_id res chain seq x y z
N SER A 1 16.93 18.51 -0.26
CA SER A 1 17.28 17.18 0.24
C SER A 1 16.07 16.27 0.25
N PRO A 2 16.25 14.96 -0.02
CA PRO A 2 15.14 14.01 -0.01
C PRO A 2 14.53 13.89 1.39
N LYS A 3 13.23 13.74 1.44
CA LYS A 3 12.50 13.55 2.69
C LYS A 3 11.69 12.27 2.60
N LEU A 4 11.47 11.66 3.73
CA LEU A 4 10.61 10.49 3.84
C LEU A 4 9.38 10.88 4.64
N VAL A 5 8.20 10.65 4.07
CA VAL A 5 6.93 10.89 4.74
C VAL A 5 6.32 9.53 5.03
N ILE A 6 5.96 9.28 6.27
CA ILE A 6 5.32 8.03 6.68
C ILE A 6 3.90 8.35 7.08
N MET A 7 2.93 7.67 6.47
CA MET A 7 1.52 7.87 6.74
C MET A 7 0.91 6.56 7.21
N ASP A 8 0.23 6.61 8.34
CA ASP A 8 -0.42 5.44 8.93
C ASP A 8 -1.92 5.57 8.75
N GLU A 9 -2.48 4.70 7.92
CA GLU A 9 -3.92 4.65 7.64
C GLU A 9 -4.48 6.01 7.23
N PRO A 10 -3.90 6.67 6.22
CA PRO A 10 -4.27 8.06 5.93
C PRO A 10 -5.72 8.25 5.50
N THR A 11 -6.37 7.21 4.97
CA THR A 11 -7.76 7.31 4.52
C THR A 11 -8.73 6.55 5.43
N ALA A 12 -8.29 6.10 6.60
CA ALA A 12 -9.10 5.19 7.42
C ALA A 12 -10.44 5.78 7.84
N ALA A 13 -10.49 7.08 8.06
CA ALA A 13 -11.72 7.75 8.50
C ALA A 13 -12.61 8.19 7.34
N LEU A 14 -12.20 7.90 6.11
CA LEU A 14 -12.89 8.38 4.91
C LEU A 14 -13.48 7.22 4.13
N SER A 15 -14.59 7.47 3.42
CA SER A 15 -15.07 6.51 2.45
C SER A 15 -14.06 6.42 1.30
N VAL A 16 -14.19 5.40 0.47
CA VAL A 16 -13.31 5.26 -0.69
C VAL A 16 -13.38 6.50 -1.56
N LYS A 17 -14.60 6.98 -1.81
CA LYS A 17 -14.78 8.15 -2.66
C LYS A 17 -14.22 9.41 -2.01
N ALA A 18 -14.45 9.59 -0.71
CA ALA A 18 -13.97 10.77 -0.02
C ALA A 18 -12.46 10.79 0.13
N GLY A 19 -11.83 9.63 0.09
CA GLY A 19 -10.38 9.54 0.18
C GLY A 19 -9.64 9.81 -1.11
N GLN A 20 -10.32 9.84 -2.25
CA GLN A 20 -9.65 10.00 -3.54
C GLN A 20 -8.84 11.29 -3.65
N PRO A 21 -9.36 12.46 -3.25
CA PRO A 21 -8.55 13.68 -3.33
C PRO A 21 -7.27 13.60 -2.49
N LEU A 22 -7.33 12.95 -1.33
CA LEU A 22 -6.15 12.77 -0.50
C LEU A 22 -5.13 11.88 -1.19
N LEU A 23 -5.58 10.77 -1.79
CA LEU A 23 -4.67 9.87 -2.50
C LEU A 23 -4.02 10.56 -3.69
N GLU A 24 -4.76 11.44 -4.37
CA GLU A 24 -4.20 12.23 -5.45
C GLU A 24 -3.03 13.09 -4.97
N GLN A 25 -3.21 13.74 -3.83
CA GLN A 25 -2.14 14.55 -3.26
C GLN A 25 -0.95 13.70 -2.87
N ILE A 26 -1.20 12.53 -2.30
CA ILE A 26 -0.13 11.62 -1.91
C ILE A 26 0.67 11.17 -3.13
N ARG A 27 -0.01 10.89 -4.24
CA ARG A 27 0.67 10.47 -5.46
C ARG A 27 1.60 11.53 -6.03
N ARG A 28 1.34 12.80 -5.69
CA ARG A 28 2.17 13.92 -6.19
C ARG A 28 3.36 14.22 -5.31
N LEU A 29 3.39 13.71 -4.09
CA LEU A 29 4.50 14.01 -3.19
C LEU A 29 5.87 13.63 -3.76
N PRO A 30 6.03 12.49 -4.46
CA PRO A 30 7.34 12.16 -5.01
C PRO A 30 7.88 13.21 -5.98
N GLU A 31 7.00 13.96 -6.63
CA GLU A 31 7.42 15.02 -7.54
C GLU A 31 8.16 16.15 -6.83
N THR A 32 7.96 16.28 -5.52
CA THR A 32 8.61 17.31 -4.72
C THR A 32 9.90 16.82 -4.07
N GLY A 33 10.34 15.61 -4.41
CA GLY A 33 11.54 15.03 -3.82
C GLY A 33 11.30 14.22 -2.57
N CYS A 34 10.03 13.92 -2.25
CA CYS A 34 9.67 13.13 -1.08
C CYS A 34 9.48 11.67 -1.46
N SER A 35 9.98 10.77 -0.62
CA SER A 35 9.56 9.37 -0.66
C SER A 35 8.41 9.20 0.32
N VAL A 36 7.45 8.35 -0.01
CA VAL A 36 6.27 8.17 0.81
C VAL A 36 6.10 6.70 1.16
N MET A 37 5.89 6.43 2.45
CA MET A 37 5.56 5.10 2.93
C MET A 37 4.16 5.15 3.53
N ILE A 38 3.28 4.26 3.07
CA ILE A 38 1.91 4.20 3.55
C ILE A 38 1.67 2.87 4.22
N VAL A 39 1.11 2.91 5.42
CA VAL A 39 0.65 1.71 6.12
C VAL A 39 -0.88 1.72 6.07
N SER A 40 -1.47 0.70 5.49
CA SER A 40 -2.92 0.69 5.31
C SER A 40 -3.45 -0.73 5.13
N HIS A 41 -4.70 -0.92 5.49
CA HIS A 41 -5.43 -2.15 5.23
C HIS A 41 -6.34 -2.04 4.00
N ARG A 42 -6.43 -0.87 3.41
CA ARG A 42 -7.28 -0.65 2.23
C ARG A 42 -6.47 -0.98 0.99
N LEU A 43 -6.61 -2.22 0.54
CA LEU A 43 -5.76 -2.74 -0.52
C LEU A 43 -5.96 -2.01 -1.84
N SER A 44 -7.20 -1.61 -2.15
CA SER A 44 -7.44 -0.85 -3.37
C SER A 44 -6.70 0.48 -3.38
N ASP A 45 -6.63 1.15 -2.22
CA ASP A 45 -5.88 2.41 -2.11
C ASP A 45 -4.40 2.18 -2.37
N LEU A 46 -3.85 1.11 -1.81
CA LEU A 46 -2.43 0.79 -2.00
C LEU A 46 -2.14 0.47 -3.46
N LEU A 47 -2.99 -0.31 -4.09
CA LEU A 47 -2.81 -0.68 -5.50
C LEU A 47 -2.88 0.54 -6.41
N ASP A 48 -3.74 1.50 -6.08
CA ASP A 48 -3.92 2.70 -6.89
C ASP A 48 -2.83 3.74 -6.66
N THR A 49 -2.17 3.70 -5.51
CA THR A 49 -1.34 4.80 -5.08
C THR A 49 0.14 4.46 -5.02
N CYS A 50 0.48 3.24 -4.62
CA CYS A 50 1.86 2.85 -4.36
C CYS A 50 2.49 2.17 -5.56
N ASP A 51 3.81 2.34 -5.70
CA ASP A 51 4.57 1.63 -6.73
C ASP A 51 4.91 0.22 -6.28
N ARG A 52 5.20 0.07 -5.00
CA ARG A 52 5.58 -1.22 -4.41
C ARG A 52 4.79 -1.45 -3.15
N ILE A 53 4.49 -2.70 -2.87
CA ILE A 53 3.74 -3.09 -1.69
C ILE A 53 4.49 -4.22 -1.01
N TYR A 54 4.70 -4.06 0.30
CA TYR A 54 5.35 -5.06 1.11
C TYR A 54 4.35 -5.63 2.10
N VAL A 55 4.38 -6.95 2.27
CA VAL A 55 3.54 -7.61 3.28
C VAL A 55 4.41 -7.94 4.47
N LEU A 56 3.98 -7.49 5.63
CA LEU A 56 4.73 -7.65 6.88
C LEU A 56 3.96 -8.61 7.79
N ARG A 57 4.64 -9.62 8.29
CA ARG A 57 4.06 -10.56 9.22
C ARG A 57 5.06 -10.88 10.31
N ARG A 58 4.63 -10.68 11.56
CA ARG A 58 5.45 -11.00 12.73
C ARG A 58 6.83 -10.38 12.67
N GLY A 59 6.88 -9.13 12.21
CA GLY A 59 8.13 -8.40 12.13
C GLY A 59 8.99 -8.70 10.92
N ASN A 60 8.51 -9.54 10.01
CA ASN A 60 9.28 -9.91 8.82
C ASN A 60 8.52 -9.54 7.56
N ILE A 61 9.26 -9.12 6.55
CA ILE A 61 8.69 -8.91 5.22
C ILE A 61 8.59 -10.26 4.54
N THR A 62 7.37 -10.68 4.25
CA THR A 62 7.13 -11.98 3.64
C THR A 62 6.94 -11.89 2.13
N HIS A 63 6.49 -10.75 1.63
CA HIS A 63 6.23 -10.58 0.20
C HIS A 63 6.58 -9.17 -0.22
N GLU A 64 7.00 -9.03 -1.47
CA GLU A 64 7.18 -7.75 -2.11
C GLU A 64 6.51 -7.81 -3.47
N PHE A 65 5.63 -6.86 -3.76
CA PHE A 65 4.90 -6.81 -5.02
C PHE A 65 5.10 -5.48 -5.71
N ILE A 66 5.07 -5.52 -7.04
CA ILE A 66 4.94 -4.31 -7.86
C ILE A 66 3.45 -4.11 -8.10
N SER A 67 2.92 -2.93 -7.80
CA SER A 67 1.47 -2.70 -7.82
C SER A 67 0.81 -3.07 -9.13
N GLY A 68 1.46 -2.81 -10.24
CA GLY A 68 0.88 -3.10 -11.54
C GLY A 68 0.83 -4.57 -11.88
N ASN A 69 1.49 -5.42 -11.10
CA ASN A 69 1.64 -6.85 -11.39
C ASN A 69 0.93 -7.74 -10.40
N VAL A 70 0.12 -7.18 -9.51
CA VAL A 70 -0.53 -7.97 -8.48
C VAL A 70 -1.99 -7.56 -8.39
N SER A 71 -2.86 -8.53 -8.13
CA SER A 71 -4.28 -8.25 -7.93
C SER A 71 -4.59 -8.09 -6.45
N GLU A 72 -5.75 -7.53 -6.17
CA GLU A 72 -6.20 -7.39 -4.78
C GLU A 72 -6.36 -8.76 -4.13
N ALA A 73 -6.84 -9.74 -4.88
CA ALA A 73 -7.01 -11.10 -4.36
C ALA A 73 -5.66 -11.71 -3.98
N GLU A 74 -4.63 -11.49 -4.79
CA GLU A 74 -3.30 -11.99 -4.48
C GLU A 74 -2.73 -11.35 -3.22
N LEU A 75 -2.95 -10.04 -3.06
CA LEU A 75 -2.53 -9.34 -1.85
C LEU A 75 -3.23 -9.90 -0.63
N LEU A 76 -4.53 -10.12 -0.75
CA LEU A 76 -5.31 -10.63 0.37
C LEU A 76 -4.81 -12.00 0.80
N HIS A 77 -4.50 -12.86 -0.17
CA HIS A 77 -3.94 -14.19 0.13
C HIS A 77 -2.60 -14.07 0.86
N ALA A 78 -1.75 -13.17 0.42
CA ALA A 78 -0.44 -12.98 1.05
C ALA A 78 -0.59 -12.48 2.49
N ILE A 79 -1.51 -11.53 2.70
CA ILE A 79 -1.74 -10.96 4.02
C ILE A 79 -2.33 -12.00 4.97
N ALA A 80 -3.24 -12.82 4.47
CA ALA A 80 -3.87 -13.84 5.29
C ALA A 80 -2.93 -14.99 5.62
N GLY A 81 -1.79 -15.06 4.94
CA GLY A 81 -0.84 -16.13 5.19
C GLY A 81 -1.25 -17.45 4.58
N VAL A 82 -2.16 -17.41 3.60
CA VAL A 82 -2.57 -18.62 2.91
C VAL A 82 -1.44 -19.06 2.00
N SER A 83 -1.04 -20.30 2.12
CA SER A 83 0.03 -20.85 1.32
C SER A 83 -0.53 -21.55 0.10
N GLN A 84 0.05 -21.27 -1.05
CA GLN A 84 -0.35 -21.97 -2.27
C GLN A 84 -0.06 -23.45 -2.19
N GLU A 85 0.99 -23.79 -1.47
CA GLU A 85 1.42 -25.19 -1.35
C GLU A 85 0.56 -25.99 -0.40
N SER A 86 -0.28 -25.33 0.36
CA SER A 86 -1.07 -26.03 1.38
C SER A 86 -2.31 -26.72 0.82
N GLN A 87 -2.55 -26.61 -0.45
CA GLN A 87 -3.69 -27.28 -1.06
C GLN A 87 -3.57 -28.75 -1.06
#